data_6a4de211c0fa0ce3ff50d2aa1d0a2da2
#
_entry.id   6a4de211c0fa0ce3ff50d2aa1d0a2da2
#
_cell.length_a   1.000
_cell.length_b   1.000
_cell.length_c   1.000
_cell.angle_alpha   90.00
_cell.angle_beta   90.00
_cell.angle_gamma   90.00
#
_symmetry.space_group_name_H-M   'P 1'
#
loop_
_entity.id
_entity.type
_entity.pdbx_description
1 polymer ?
#
loop_
_entity_poly.entity_id
_entity_poly.type
_entity_poly.pdbx_seq_one_letter_code
_entity_poly.pdbx_strand_id
1 'polypeptide(L)'
;MPYAKGQSIVEFVLTLTIMLTLLGGIVDLANLLNAQNSIQNAALQGALTGSFSGKNAAADCRILAAIYNGSQGLNGITINQIIIYQANLAGNPVGGSQSIAYEDIYAGNPGCSSASSPPAPVSTNWLPAARNNLMYQNADLGIKIVYVYAWQTNLLPFGSITLSVKAVAPMNPQPAP
;
A
#
# COMPACT_ATOMS: atom_id res chain seq x y z
N MET A 1 35.84 7.48 -52.54
CA MET A 1 34.61 7.15 -51.81
C MET A 1 34.71 7.64 -50.37
N PRO A 2 34.24 8.87 -50.03
CA PRO A 2 34.38 9.44 -48.71
C PRO A 2 33.11 9.31 -47.81
N TYR A 3 32.06 8.61 -48.21
CA TYR A 3 30.77 8.64 -47.49
C TYR A 3 30.61 7.62 -46.40
N ALA A 4 31.51 6.63 -46.23
CA ALA A 4 31.35 5.56 -45.26
C ALA A 4 31.60 5.96 -43.80
N LYS A 5 32.34 7.06 -43.53
CA LYS A 5 32.69 7.44 -42.17
C LYS A 5 31.56 8.15 -41.39
N GLY A 6 30.62 8.82 -42.06
CA GLY A 6 29.49 9.51 -41.43
C GLY A 6 28.36 8.54 -41.04
N GLN A 7 28.13 7.50 -41.79
CA GLN A 7 27.06 6.54 -41.58
C GLN A 7 27.23 5.76 -40.27
N SER A 8 28.45 5.32 -39.95
CA SER A 8 28.78 4.62 -38.70
C SER A 8 28.51 5.42 -37.44
N ILE A 9 28.72 6.77 -37.47
CA ILE A 9 28.45 7.65 -36.36
C ILE A 9 26.94 7.78 -36.12
N VAL A 10 26.15 7.93 -37.17
CA VAL A 10 24.70 8.04 -37.08
C VAL A 10 24.09 6.75 -36.52
N GLU A 11 24.55 5.58 -36.98
CA GLU A 11 24.10 4.28 -36.49
C GLU A 11 24.45 4.07 -35.02
N PHE A 12 25.67 4.47 -34.63
CA PHE A 12 26.09 4.43 -33.21
C PHE A 12 25.20 5.31 -32.33
N VAL A 13 24.93 6.56 -32.73
CA VAL A 13 24.08 7.47 -31.95
C VAL A 13 22.67 6.95 -31.79
N LEU A 14 22.08 6.40 -32.87
CA LEU A 14 20.74 5.81 -32.81
C LEU A 14 20.70 4.60 -31.86
N THR A 15 21.67 3.70 -31.98
CA THR A 15 21.77 2.53 -31.11
C THR A 15 21.97 2.91 -29.64
N LEU A 16 22.84 3.89 -29.39
CA LEU A 16 23.10 4.40 -28.04
C LEU A 16 21.84 4.98 -27.41
N THR A 17 21.07 5.77 -28.16
CA THR A 17 19.82 6.37 -27.66
C THR A 17 18.80 5.30 -27.26
N ILE A 18 18.65 4.25 -28.08
CA ILE A 18 17.75 3.13 -27.78
C ILE A 18 18.24 2.40 -26.51
N MET A 19 19.53 2.11 -26.42
CA MET A 19 20.10 1.45 -25.25
C MET A 19 19.88 2.25 -23.96
N LEU A 20 20.11 3.57 -24.00
CA LEU A 20 19.90 4.44 -22.81
C LEU A 20 18.43 4.49 -22.40
N THR A 21 17.52 4.52 -23.36
CA THR A 21 16.07 4.48 -23.08
C THR A 21 15.66 3.16 -22.44
N LEU A 22 16.16 2.04 -22.94
CA LEU A 22 15.91 0.72 -22.36
C LEU A 22 16.47 0.60 -20.92
N LEU A 23 17.70 1.07 -20.69
CA LEU A 23 18.30 1.09 -19.36
C LEU A 23 17.48 1.92 -18.37
N GLY A 24 17.05 3.11 -18.79
CA GLY A 24 16.17 3.95 -17.95
C GLY A 24 14.85 3.27 -17.61
N GLY A 25 14.23 2.58 -18.57
CA GLY A 25 13.00 1.82 -18.35
C GLY A 25 13.19 0.66 -17.35
N ILE A 26 14.32 -0.04 -17.41
CA ILE A 26 14.65 -1.11 -16.45
C ILE A 26 14.80 -0.55 -15.04
N VAL A 27 15.48 0.59 -14.89
CA VAL A 27 15.65 1.26 -13.58
C VAL A 27 14.29 1.67 -12.99
N ASP A 28 13.41 2.25 -13.79
CA ASP A 28 12.06 2.63 -13.35
C ASP A 28 11.24 1.42 -12.92
N LEU A 29 11.30 0.33 -13.68
CA LEU A 29 10.60 -0.90 -13.34
C LEU A 29 11.13 -1.51 -12.03
N ALA A 30 12.45 -1.53 -11.83
CA ALA A 30 13.07 -2.01 -10.60
C ALA A 30 12.63 -1.18 -9.38
N ASN A 31 12.58 0.15 -9.52
CA ASN A 31 12.08 1.04 -8.48
C ASN A 31 10.61 0.81 -8.16
N LEU A 32 9.77 0.60 -9.19
CA LEU A 32 8.35 0.28 -9.01
C LEU A 32 8.16 -1.03 -8.22
N LEU A 33 8.88 -2.09 -8.58
CA LEU A 33 8.80 -3.38 -7.87
C LEU A 33 9.28 -3.27 -6.43
N ASN A 34 10.35 -2.53 -6.18
CA ASN A 34 10.84 -2.27 -4.83
C ASN A 34 9.82 -1.49 -4.00
N ALA A 35 9.22 -0.46 -4.58
CA ALA A 35 8.15 0.32 -3.99
C ALA A 35 6.92 -0.54 -3.63
N GLN A 36 6.49 -1.39 -4.56
CA GLN A 36 5.37 -2.32 -4.34
C GLN A 36 5.65 -3.30 -3.20
N ASN A 37 6.85 -3.89 -3.16
CA ASN A 37 7.24 -4.79 -2.08
C ASN A 37 7.28 -4.08 -0.72
N SER A 38 7.77 -2.86 -0.67
CA SER A 38 7.83 -2.07 0.57
C SER A 38 6.44 -1.72 1.08
N ILE A 39 5.52 -1.28 0.22
CA ILE A 39 4.12 -1.01 0.61
C ILE A 39 3.39 -2.30 1.00
N GLN A 40 3.66 -3.42 0.32
CA GLN A 40 3.11 -4.72 0.71
C GLN A 40 3.57 -5.13 2.11
N ASN A 41 4.85 -4.93 2.43
CA ASN A 41 5.39 -5.19 3.77
C ASN A 41 4.78 -4.25 4.82
N ALA A 42 4.58 -2.97 4.50
CA ALA A 42 3.92 -2.01 5.39
C ALA A 42 2.46 -2.44 5.66
N ALA A 43 1.72 -2.87 4.64
CA ALA A 43 0.37 -3.40 4.79
C ALA A 43 0.34 -4.65 5.67
N LEU A 44 1.28 -5.56 5.49
CA LEU A 44 1.40 -6.78 6.31
C LEU A 44 1.71 -6.46 7.78
N GLN A 45 2.66 -5.55 8.04
CA GLN A 45 2.96 -5.09 9.39
C GLN A 45 1.75 -4.44 10.05
N GLY A 46 1.00 -3.62 9.30
CA GLY A 46 -0.26 -3.04 9.76
C GLY A 46 -1.29 -4.11 10.11
N ALA A 47 -1.48 -5.12 9.24
CA ALA A 47 -2.42 -6.20 9.47
C ALA A 47 -2.05 -7.04 10.71
N LEU A 48 -0.77 -7.38 10.87
CA LEU A 48 -0.28 -8.10 12.07
C LEU A 48 -0.47 -7.27 13.33
N THR A 49 -0.13 -5.97 13.29
CA THR A 49 -0.32 -5.07 14.44
C THR A 49 -1.80 -4.97 14.83
N GLY A 50 -2.69 -4.88 13.83
CA GLY A 50 -4.13 -4.88 14.03
C GLY A 50 -4.66 -6.18 14.62
N SER A 51 -4.15 -7.32 14.11
CA SER A 51 -4.47 -8.67 14.60
C SER A 51 -4.21 -8.81 16.12
N PHE A 52 -3.08 -8.31 16.60
CA PHE A 52 -2.74 -8.34 18.03
C PHE A 52 -3.44 -7.26 18.85
N SER A 53 -3.85 -6.16 18.24
CA SER A 53 -4.50 -5.06 18.95
C SER A 53 -5.99 -5.32 19.25
N GLY A 54 -6.64 -6.19 18.50
CA GLY A 54 -8.02 -6.64 18.71
C GLY A 54 -9.01 -5.48 18.82
N LYS A 55 -9.80 -5.47 19.91
CA LYS A 55 -10.82 -4.46 20.23
C LYS A 55 -10.26 -3.20 20.91
N ASN A 56 -8.96 -3.09 21.10
CA ASN A 56 -8.37 -1.94 21.75
C ASN A 56 -8.73 -0.65 21.01
N ALA A 57 -9.19 0.38 21.71
CA ALA A 57 -9.54 1.68 21.12
C ALA A 57 -8.37 2.33 20.34
N ALA A 58 -7.13 1.99 20.70
CA ALA A 58 -5.93 2.44 20.00
C ALA A 58 -5.51 1.53 18.84
N ALA A 59 -6.29 0.51 18.46
CA ALA A 59 -5.89 -0.45 17.44
C ALA A 59 -5.59 0.23 16.10
N ASP A 60 -6.48 1.09 15.64
CA ASP A 60 -6.30 1.79 14.37
C ASP A 60 -5.10 2.74 14.39
N CYS A 61 -4.87 3.43 15.51
CA CYS A 61 -3.69 4.25 15.69
C CYS A 61 -2.40 3.43 15.54
N ARG A 62 -2.35 2.24 16.15
CA ARG A 62 -1.19 1.33 16.04
C ARG A 62 -1.00 0.81 14.62
N ILE A 63 -2.10 0.46 13.93
CA ILE A 63 -2.08 0.05 12.52
C ILE A 63 -1.50 1.17 11.65
N LEU A 64 -2.05 2.38 11.77
CA LEU A 64 -1.61 3.54 10.99
C LEU A 64 -0.15 3.90 11.27
N ALA A 65 0.29 3.83 12.52
CA ALA A 65 1.69 4.04 12.89
C ALA A 65 2.62 2.98 12.27
N ALA A 66 2.21 1.70 12.26
CA ALA A 66 2.98 0.63 11.65
C ALA A 66 3.12 0.82 10.13
N ILE A 67 2.02 1.19 9.45
CA ILE A 67 2.03 1.48 8.01
C ILE A 67 2.90 2.71 7.72
N TYR A 68 2.74 3.78 8.50
CA TYR A 68 3.53 5.01 8.37
C TYR A 68 5.02 4.71 8.47
N ASN A 69 5.45 3.99 9.50
CA ASN A 69 6.85 3.63 9.71
C ASN A 69 7.39 2.71 8.60
N GLY A 70 6.58 1.75 8.14
CA GLY A 70 6.97 0.83 7.06
C GLY A 70 7.01 1.47 5.67
N SER A 71 6.37 2.62 5.49
CA SER A 71 6.34 3.37 4.22
C SER A 71 7.27 4.58 4.18
N GLN A 72 8.05 4.83 5.22
CA GLN A 72 9.01 5.94 5.26
C GLN A 72 10.15 5.76 4.25
N GLY A 73 10.62 6.86 3.68
CA GLY A 73 11.78 6.87 2.78
C GLY A 73 11.52 6.33 1.38
N LEU A 74 10.28 6.04 1.02
CA LEU A 74 9.92 5.59 -0.33
C LEU A 74 9.78 6.79 -1.27
N ASN A 75 10.67 6.87 -2.27
CA ASN A 75 10.63 7.93 -3.27
C ASN A 75 9.56 7.63 -4.34
N GLY A 76 8.89 8.68 -4.81
CA GLY A 76 7.90 8.58 -5.88
C GLY A 76 6.58 7.94 -5.49
N ILE A 77 6.33 7.69 -4.19
CA ILE A 77 5.07 7.13 -3.70
C ILE A 77 4.28 8.19 -2.95
N THR A 78 3.00 8.26 -3.27
CA THR A 78 2.01 9.01 -2.49
C THR A 78 0.87 8.07 -2.11
N ILE A 79 0.70 7.82 -0.83
CA ILE A 79 -0.43 7.02 -0.32
C ILE A 79 -1.66 7.92 -0.36
N ASN A 80 -2.69 7.49 -1.10
CA ASN A 80 -3.95 8.22 -1.22
C ASN A 80 -4.94 7.80 -0.14
N GLN A 81 -4.92 6.51 0.22
CA GLN A 81 -5.94 5.95 1.09
C GLN A 81 -5.44 4.69 1.78
N ILE A 82 -5.76 4.56 3.06
CA ILE A 82 -5.60 3.33 3.85
C ILE A 82 -7.00 2.88 4.27
N ILE A 83 -7.34 1.63 3.97
CA ILE A 83 -8.62 1.02 4.28
C ILE A 83 -8.35 -0.15 5.23
N ILE A 84 -8.93 -0.09 6.42
CA ILE A 84 -8.94 -1.17 7.39
C ILE A 84 -10.32 -1.81 7.32
N TYR A 85 -10.41 -3.10 7.01
CA TYR A 85 -11.70 -3.75 6.76
C TYR A 85 -11.76 -5.14 7.36
N GLN A 86 -12.99 -5.62 7.59
CA GLN A 86 -13.24 -7.02 7.89
C GLN A 86 -13.08 -7.85 6.61
N ALA A 87 -12.17 -8.81 6.63
CA ALA A 87 -11.93 -9.71 5.51
C ALA A 87 -12.69 -11.03 5.66
N ASN A 88 -13.04 -11.62 4.53
CA ASN A 88 -13.45 -13.02 4.45
C ASN A 88 -12.24 -13.92 4.20
N LEU A 89 -12.45 -15.24 4.18
CA LEU A 89 -11.40 -16.24 3.91
C LEU A 89 -10.68 -16.06 2.58
N ALA A 90 -11.28 -15.35 1.62
CA ALA A 90 -10.65 -15.02 0.33
C ALA A 90 -9.90 -13.67 0.38
N GLY A 91 -9.84 -12.99 1.54
CA GLY A 91 -9.19 -11.70 1.71
C GLY A 91 -9.96 -10.51 1.15
N ASN A 92 -11.24 -10.68 0.82
CA ASN A 92 -12.08 -9.59 0.33
C ASN A 92 -12.89 -8.97 1.49
N PRO A 93 -13.25 -7.67 1.39
CA PRO A 93 -14.11 -7.04 2.37
C PRO A 93 -15.42 -7.78 2.56
N VAL A 94 -15.84 -7.97 3.82
CA VAL A 94 -17.16 -8.52 4.17
C VAL A 94 -18.15 -7.37 4.16
N GLY A 95 -19.21 -7.54 3.38
CA GLY A 95 -20.31 -6.58 3.30
C GLY A 95 -21.31 -7.07 2.27
N GLY A 96 -22.58 -6.96 2.56
CA GLY A 96 -23.63 -7.42 1.66
C GLY A 96 -23.75 -6.60 0.38
N SER A 97 -24.37 -7.14 -0.61
CA SER A 97 -24.47 -6.78 -2.04
C SER A 97 -25.07 -5.41 -2.39
N GLN A 98 -24.97 -4.43 -1.61
CA GLN A 98 -25.21 -2.99 -1.84
C GLN A 98 -24.76 -2.17 -0.63
N SER A 99 -24.13 -2.78 0.32
CA SER A 99 -23.87 -2.20 1.61
C SER A 99 -22.39 -2.00 1.79
N ILE A 100 -22.13 -0.90 2.26
CA ILE A 100 -20.99 -0.42 2.97
C ILE A 100 -20.26 -1.62 3.59
N ALA A 101 -19.10 -1.97 3.05
CA ALA A 101 -18.22 -2.95 3.66
C ALA A 101 -17.96 -2.55 5.13
N TYR A 102 -17.74 -3.51 6.01
CA TYR A 102 -17.25 -3.21 7.37
C TYR A 102 -15.82 -2.70 7.24
N GLU A 103 -15.67 -1.38 7.11
CA GLU A 103 -14.39 -0.74 6.85
C GLU A 103 -14.27 0.64 7.48
N ASP A 104 -13.04 0.99 7.83
CA ASP A 104 -12.63 2.33 8.24
C ASP A 104 -11.64 2.87 7.20
N ILE A 105 -11.93 4.04 6.64
CA ILE A 105 -11.17 4.64 5.55
C ILE A 105 -10.43 5.87 6.05
N TYR A 106 -9.12 5.90 5.85
CA TYR A 106 -8.25 7.02 6.18
C TYR A 106 -7.68 7.64 4.91
N ALA A 107 -7.74 8.98 4.80
CA ALA A 107 -7.14 9.68 3.69
C ALA A 107 -5.63 9.81 3.87
N GLY A 108 -4.88 9.59 2.80
CA GLY A 108 -3.44 9.70 2.81
C GLY A 108 -2.75 8.66 3.70
N ASN A 109 -1.62 9.06 4.27
CA ASN A 109 -0.86 8.31 5.26
C ASN A 109 -0.74 9.14 6.54
N PRO A 110 -1.82 9.23 7.33
CA PRO A 110 -1.88 10.17 8.46
C PRO A 110 -0.90 9.79 9.59
N GLY A 111 -0.42 8.54 9.63
CA GLY A 111 0.30 8.04 10.77
C GLY A 111 -0.52 8.11 12.06
N CYS A 112 0.10 7.88 13.19
CA CYS A 112 -0.51 8.15 14.49
C CYS A 112 0.59 8.32 15.55
N SER A 113 0.66 9.49 16.14
CA SER A 113 1.65 9.79 17.18
C SER A 113 1.13 9.55 18.60
N SER A 114 -0.19 9.50 18.79
CA SER A 114 -0.81 9.32 20.11
C SER A 114 -2.09 8.47 20.02
N ALA A 115 -2.16 7.45 20.86
CA ALA A 115 -3.33 6.60 20.99
C ALA A 115 -4.57 7.33 21.53
N SER A 116 -4.37 8.45 22.25
CA SER A 116 -5.46 9.27 22.78
C SER A 116 -6.07 10.22 21.77
N SER A 117 -5.43 10.40 20.62
CA SER A 117 -5.94 11.25 19.52
C SER A 117 -5.65 10.59 18.18
N PRO A 118 -6.36 9.49 17.85
CA PRO A 118 -6.21 8.85 16.56
C PRO A 118 -6.69 9.82 15.45
N PRO A 119 -6.10 9.73 14.23
CA PRO A 119 -6.61 10.47 13.09
C PRO A 119 -8.06 10.06 12.81
N ALA A 120 -8.91 11.04 12.45
CA ALA A 120 -10.29 10.75 12.12
C ALA A 120 -10.38 10.03 10.76
N PRO A 121 -11.13 8.93 10.64
CA PRO A 121 -11.41 8.31 9.36
C PRO A 121 -12.34 9.20 8.52
N VAL A 122 -12.19 9.12 7.20
CA VAL A 122 -13.11 9.78 6.24
C VAL A 122 -14.46 9.07 6.22
N SER A 123 -14.43 7.76 6.40
CA SER A 123 -15.62 6.92 6.54
C SER A 123 -15.34 5.86 7.57
N THR A 124 -16.32 5.57 8.43
CA THR A 124 -16.18 4.56 9.48
C THR A 124 -17.48 3.80 9.67
N ASN A 125 -17.39 2.47 9.64
CA ASN A 125 -18.45 1.59 10.08
C ASN A 125 -17.93 0.29 10.70
N TRP A 126 -16.62 0.20 10.98
CA TRP A 126 -16.00 -0.95 11.62
C TRP A 126 -14.97 -0.56 12.69
N LEU A 127 -15.41 0.30 13.61
CA LEU A 127 -14.58 0.76 14.73
C LEU A 127 -13.98 -0.43 15.51
N PRO A 128 -12.82 -0.26 16.15
CA PRO A 128 -12.15 -1.30 16.94
C PRO A 128 -13.09 -2.02 17.92
N ALA A 129 -14.00 -1.29 18.57
CA ALA A 129 -14.96 -1.87 19.53
C ALA A 129 -15.95 -2.85 18.89
N ALA A 130 -16.23 -2.72 17.58
CA ALA A 130 -17.14 -3.59 16.84
C ALA A 130 -16.46 -4.85 16.28
N ARG A 131 -15.13 -4.96 16.39
CA ARG A 131 -14.37 -6.10 15.85
C ARG A 131 -14.62 -7.36 16.70
N ASN A 132 -14.87 -8.48 16.02
CA ASN A 132 -15.07 -9.74 16.71
C ASN A 132 -13.73 -10.50 16.81
N ASN A 133 -13.22 -10.64 18.02
CA ASN A 133 -12.00 -11.39 18.35
C ASN A 133 -12.28 -12.54 19.32
N LEU A 134 -13.53 -13.04 19.38
CA LEU A 134 -13.87 -14.16 20.21
C LEU A 134 -13.26 -15.45 19.65
N MET A 135 -12.84 -16.35 20.55
CA MET A 135 -12.36 -17.68 20.19
C MET A 135 -13.42 -18.41 19.35
N TYR A 136 -13.02 -18.99 18.21
CA TYR A 136 -13.88 -19.68 17.22
C TYR A 136 -14.78 -18.81 16.34
N GLN A 137 -14.84 -17.50 16.53
CA GLN A 137 -15.64 -16.57 15.72
C GLN A 137 -14.87 -15.30 15.36
N ASN A 138 -13.54 -15.37 15.39
CA ASN A 138 -12.70 -14.23 15.09
C ASN A 138 -12.86 -13.79 13.63
N ALA A 139 -12.94 -12.48 13.43
CA ALA A 139 -12.89 -11.88 12.11
C ALA A 139 -11.45 -11.85 11.61
N ASP A 140 -11.28 -11.92 10.31
CA ASP A 140 -9.99 -11.59 9.69
C ASP A 140 -9.90 -10.08 9.46
N LEU A 141 -8.76 -9.50 9.80
CA LEU A 141 -8.49 -8.08 9.57
C LEU A 141 -7.72 -7.92 8.27
N GLY A 142 -8.32 -7.17 7.34
CA GLY A 142 -7.72 -6.80 6.08
C GLY A 142 -7.26 -5.36 6.08
N ILE A 143 -6.14 -5.10 5.42
CA ILE A 143 -5.65 -3.75 5.12
C ILE A 143 -5.45 -3.63 3.63
N LYS A 144 -6.00 -2.57 3.06
CA LYS A 144 -5.77 -2.18 1.66
C LYS A 144 -5.15 -0.79 1.64
N ILE A 145 -4.01 -0.67 0.99
CA ILE A 145 -3.34 0.62 0.76
C ILE A 145 -3.48 0.95 -0.72
N VAL A 146 -4.06 2.11 -1.02
CA VAL A 146 -4.14 2.67 -2.37
C VAL A 146 -3.11 3.78 -2.47
N TYR A 147 -2.22 3.69 -3.44
CA TYR A 147 -1.13 4.64 -3.62
C TYR A 147 -0.88 4.97 -5.08
N VAL A 148 -0.29 6.12 -5.32
CA VAL A 148 0.19 6.58 -6.63
C VAL A 148 1.70 6.45 -6.66
N TYR A 149 2.21 5.84 -7.72
CA TYR A 149 3.63 5.80 -8.04
C TYR A 149 3.94 6.74 -9.20
N ALA A 150 4.87 7.67 -8.99
CA ALA A 150 5.39 8.56 -10.01
C ALA A 150 6.73 8.03 -10.55
N TRP A 151 6.86 7.95 -11.87
CA TRP A 151 8.08 7.49 -12.53
C TRP A 151 9.25 8.42 -12.22
N GLN A 152 10.41 7.84 -11.92
CA GLN A 152 11.57 8.60 -11.44
C GLN A 152 12.39 9.21 -12.57
N THR A 153 12.49 8.53 -13.72
CA THR A 153 13.35 8.96 -14.82
C THR A 153 12.69 9.96 -15.77
N ASN A 154 11.37 10.12 -15.70
CA ASN A 154 10.56 10.89 -16.66
C ASN A 154 10.80 10.50 -18.14
N LEU A 155 11.39 9.35 -18.40
CA LEU A 155 11.61 8.82 -19.76
C LEU A 155 10.34 8.23 -20.37
N LEU A 156 9.43 7.77 -19.50
CA LEU A 156 8.15 7.22 -19.92
C LEU A 156 7.12 8.36 -20.02
N PRO A 157 6.28 8.35 -21.07
CA PRO A 157 5.25 9.40 -21.26
C PRO A 157 4.09 9.28 -20.26
N PHE A 158 4.16 8.34 -19.32
CA PHE A 158 3.14 8.08 -18.31
C PHE A 158 3.53 8.81 -17.02
N GLY A 159 2.78 9.85 -16.62
CA GLY A 159 3.13 10.68 -15.46
C GLY A 159 3.09 9.92 -14.12
N SER A 160 2.11 9.04 -13.91
CA SER A 160 1.98 8.25 -12.69
C SER A 160 0.98 7.11 -12.89
N ILE A 161 1.05 6.09 -12.02
CA ILE A 161 0.09 4.99 -11.98
C ILE A 161 -0.49 4.83 -10.58
N THR A 162 -1.77 4.48 -10.49
CA THR A 162 -2.42 4.16 -9.21
C THR A 162 -2.41 2.66 -9.01
N LEU A 163 -1.91 2.25 -7.86
CA LEU A 163 -1.77 0.85 -7.47
C LEU A 163 -2.45 0.61 -6.12
N SER A 164 -2.73 -0.66 -5.82
CA SER A 164 -3.19 -1.04 -4.50
C SER A 164 -2.58 -2.36 -4.07
N VAL A 165 -2.30 -2.48 -2.79
CA VAL A 165 -1.86 -3.72 -2.13
C VAL A 165 -2.86 -4.10 -1.06
N LYS A 166 -2.94 -5.40 -0.75
CA LYS A 166 -3.79 -5.93 0.32
C LYS A 166 -2.98 -6.86 1.19
N ALA A 167 -3.25 -6.82 2.50
CA ALA A 167 -2.75 -7.79 3.46
C ALA A 167 -3.89 -8.20 4.40
N VAL A 168 -3.92 -9.45 4.81
CA VAL A 168 -4.92 -9.99 5.71
C VAL A 168 -4.22 -10.77 6.81
N ALA A 169 -4.69 -10.60 8.04
CA ALA A 169 -4.25 -11.37 9.19
C ALA A 169 -5.46 -11.78 10.04
N PRO A 170 -5.51 -13.02 10.53
CA PRO A 170 -6.55 -13.44 11.47
C PRO A 170 -6.41 -12.65 12.77
N MET A 171 -7.50 -12.20 13.33
CA MET A 171 -7.48 -11.53 14.62
C MET A 171 -7.14 -12.53 15.72
N ASN A 172 -6.16 -12.20 16.56
CA ASN A 172 -5.75 -13.08 17.65
C ASN A 172 -6.87 -13.14 18.69
N PRO A 173 -7.37 -14.36 19.04
CA PRO A 173 -8.42 -14.48 20.03
C PRO A 173 -7.91 -14.01 21.38
N GLN A 174 -8.64 -13.08 22.00
CA GLN A 174 -8.37 -12.63 23.35
C GLN A 174 -9.27 -13.40 24.32
N PRO A 175 -8.79 -13.76 25.52
CA PRO A 175 -9.66 -14.35 26.53
C PRO A 175 -10.81 -13.38 26.80
N ALA A 176 -12.03 -13.95 26.95
CA ALA A 176 -13.18 -13.16 27.37
C ALA A 176 -12.87 -12.55 28.76
N PRO A 177 -13.28 -11.29 28.98
CA PRO A 177 -13.10 -10.64 30.27
C PRO A 177 -13.88 -11.33 31.38
#